data_ad42c8f365f73cd4fed1fc9536af1568
#
_entry.id   ad42c8f365f73cd4fed1fc9536af1568
#
_cell.length_a   1.000
_cell.length_b   1.000
_cell.length_c   1.000
_cell.angle_alpha   90.00
_cell.angle_beta   90.00
_cell.angle_gamma   90.00
#
_symmetry.space_group_name_H-M   'P 1'
#
loop_
_entity.id
_entity.type
_entity.pdbx_description
1 polymer ?
#
loop_
_entity_poly.entity_id
_entity_poly.type
_entity_poly.pdbx_seq_one_letter_code
_entity_poly.pdbx_strand_id
1 'polypeptide(L)'
;NRRIRRTGEQLEALADSIPAISDSLRAINDSLRVVRDSIARADSIFRRDSLDLLKKSSLDAPAFTAARDSIIEDFSDGKQLIYYYGDVTATYGNLKLTADYMEYDLKTSILYARGTKDSTGVITGKPVMTQGNKTYEMEEVRYNFNTMKARITNMVTQEQDGILHGQNIKMMPDRSINITRGKYTVCDCEHPHYYLHLTAAKVMTKPSQKTVFGPAYPVIEDVPLPIGLPFGFIPKRP
;
A
#
# COMPACT_ATOMS: atom_id res chain seq x y z
N ASN A 1 -81.60 18.61 -4.54
CA ASN A 1 -81.47 17.88 -3.26
C ASN A 1 -80.64 16.58 -3.33
N ARG A 2 -80.54 15.82 -4.43
CA ARG A 2 -79.69 14.60 -4.56
C ARG A 2 -78.25 14.90 -4.71
N ARG A 3 -77.81 16.03 -5.29
CA ARG A 3 -76.42 16.40 -5.45
C ARG A 3 -75.79 16.82 -4.12
N ILE A 4 -76.49 17.53 -3.28
CA ILE A 4 -76.02 18.01 -1.98
C ILE A 4 -75.85 16.85 -0.97
N ARG A 5 -76.72 15.83 -1.02
CA ARG A 5 -76.58 14.63 -0.18
C ARG A 5 -75.34 13.81 -0.54
N ARG A 6 -74.98 13.63 -1.83
CA ARG A 6 -73.78 12.89 -2.27
C ARG A 6 -72.51 13.58 -1.89
N THR A 7 -72.43 14.93 -1.87
CA THR A 7 -71.30 15.68 -1.40
C THR A 7 -71.11 15.59 0.11
N GLY A 8 -72.18 15.52 0.89
CA GLY A 8 -72.18 15.35 2.34
C GLY A 8 -71.60 13.96 2.74
N GLU A 9 -72.10 12.90 2.12
CA GLU A 9 -71.66 11.51 2.35
C GLU A 9 -70.19 11.30 1.92
N GLN A 10 -69.73 11.99 0.87
CA GLN A 10 -68.36 11.95 0.43
C GLN A 10 -67.40 12.71 1.40
N LEU A 11 -67.85 13.81 2.00
CA LEU A 11 -67.14 14.57 2.99
C LEU A 11 -67.02 13.82 4.34
N GLU A 12 -68.08 13.13 4.76
CA GLU A 12 -68.07 12.27 5.94
C GLU A 12 -67.13 11.07 5.73
N ALA A 13 -67.14 10.37 4.61
CA ALA A 13 -66.23 9.28 4.30
C ALA A 13 -64.78 9.74 4.22
N LEU A 14 -64.48 10.96 3.76
CA LEU A 14 -63.13 11.54 3.81
C LEU A 14 -62.73 11.89 5.25
N ALA A 15 -63.61 12.42 6.07
CA ALA A 15 -63.35 12.76 7.47
C ALA A 15 -63.02 11.49 8.29
N ASP A 16 -63.71 10.38 8.05
CA ASP A 16 -63.45 9.08 8.71
C ASP A 16 -62.14 8.43 8.23
N SER A 17 -61.64 8.75 7.05
CA SER A 17 -60.37 8.21 6.53
C SER A 17 -59.13 8.94 7.06
N ILE A 18 -59.25 10.18 7.52
CA ILE A 18 -58.14 10.99 8.02
C ILE A 18 -57.46 10.37 9.25
N PRO A 19 -58.15 9.89 10.30
CA PRO A 19 -57.51 9.25 11.42
C PRO A 19 -56.78 7.95 11.04
N ALA A 20 -57.35 7.13 10.16
CA ALA A 20 -56.71 5.90 9.67
C ALA A 20 -55.41 6.17 8.90
N ILE A 21 -55.39 7.25 8.11
CA ILE A 21 -54.14 7.68 7.43
C ILE A 21 -53.13 8.20 8.42
N SER A 22 -53.54 8.94 9.45
CA SER A 22 -52.67 9.42 10.52
C SER A 22 -52.03 8.25 11.30
N ASP A 23 -52.78 7.22 11.62
CA ASP A 23 -52.29 6.04 12.34
C ASP A 23 -51.35 5.21 11.46
N SER A 24 -51.65 5.10 10.16
CA SER A 24 -50.76 4.45 9.20
C SER A 24 -49.43 5.20 9.06
N LEU A 25 -49.46 6.53 9.02
CA LEU A 25 -48.24 7.35 8.96
C LEU A 25 -47.40 7.24 10.25
N ARG A 26 -48.07 7.14 11.42
CA ARG A 26 -47.37 6.89 12.71
C ARG A 26 -46.69 5.53 12.68
N ALA A 27 -47.37 4.47 12.26
CA ALA A 27 -46.80 3.12 12.19
C ALA A 27 -45.61 3.05 11.23
N ILE A 28 -45.69 3.75 10.08
CA ILE A 28 -44.54 3.85 9.15
C ILE A 28 -43.38 4.60 9.78
N ASN A 29 -43.62 5.70 10.46
CA ASN A 29 -42.59 6.49 11.12
C ASN A 29 -41.92 5.72 12.26
N ASP A 30 -42.67 4.96 13.05
CA ASP A 30 -42.15 4.09 14.10
C ASP A 30 -41.31 2.95 13.49
N SER A 31 -41.74 2.35 12.37
CA SER A 31 -40.98 1.35 11.64
C SER A 31 -39.67 1.92 11.10
N LEU A 32 -39.71 3.12 10.52
CA LEU A 32 -38.49 3.81 10.03
C LEU A 32 -37.53 4.15 11.17
N ARG A 33 -38.07 4.50 12.35
CA ARG A 33 -37.23 4.75 13.54
C ARG A 33 -36.51 3.48 14.00
N VAL A 34 -37.20 2.33 14.04
CA VAL A 34 -36.57 1.04 14.38
C VAL A 34 -35.47 0.66 13.39
N VAL A 35 -35.72 0.83 12.08
CA VAL A 35 -34.73 0.57 11.04
C VAL A 35 -33.53 1.49 11.19
N ARG A 36 -33.74 2.79 11.40
CA ARG A 36 -32.66 3.76 11.60
C ARG A 36 -31.82 3.43 12.84
N ASP A 37 -32.47 3.04 13.95
CA ASP A 37 -31.78 2.66 15.19
C ASP A 37 -31.00 1.35 15.00
N SER A 38 -31.51 0.43 14.20
CA SER A 38 -30.79 -0.81 13.83
C SER A 38 -29.56 -0.54 12.97
N ILE A 39 -29.66 0.36 11.99
CA ILE A 39 -28.53 0.80 11.16
C ILE A 39 -27.47 1.49 12.02
N ALA A 40 -27.88 2.39 12.93
CA ALA A 40 -26.96 3.08 13.81
C ALA A 40 -26.21 2.13 14.78
N ARG A 41 -26.89 1.07 15.26
CA ARG A 41 -26.27 0.02 16.07
C ARG A 41 -25.28 -0.80 15.24
N ALA A 42 -25.65 -1.21 14.02
CA ALA A 42 -24.77 -1.96 13.12
C ALA A 42 -23.51 -1.14 12.79
N ASP A 43 -23.65 0.17 12.48
CA ASP A 43 -22.53 1.06 12.22
C ASP A 43 -21.62 1.24 13.46
N SER A 44 -22.18 1.32 14.66
CA SER A 44 -21.42 1.42 15.91
C SER A 44 -20.65 0.13 16.22
N ILE A 45 -21.23 -1.03 15.94
CA ILE A 45 -20.58 -2.34 16.10
C ILE A 45 -19.43 -2.46 15.09
N PHE A 46 -19.69 -2.17 13.81
CA PHE A 46 -18.69 -2.20 12.77
C PHE A 46 -17.49 -1.29 13.07
N ARG A 47 -17.75 -0.06 13.55
CA ARG A 47 -16.68 0.86 13.97
C ARG A 47 -15.88 0.34 15.17
N ARG A 48 -16.55 -0.28 16.13
CA ARG A 48 -15.88 -0.87 17.32
C ARG A 48 -14.99 -2.03 16.91
N ASP A 49 -15.52 -2.96 16.13
CA ASP A 49 -14.77 -4.12 15.64
C ASP A 49 -13.58 -3.69 14.79
N SER A 50 -13.76 -2.67 13.93
CA SER A 50 -12.66 -2.10 13.13
C SER A 50 -11.57 -1.46 14.01
N LEU A 51 -11.95 -0.73 15.07
CA LEU A 51 -11.00 -0.14 16.01
C LEU A 51 -10.27 -1.20 16.85
N ASP A 52 -10.94 -2.29 17.22
CA ASP A 52 -10.32 -3.39 17.97
C ASP A 52 -9.38 -4.22 17.07
N LEU A 53 -9.70 -4.37 15.79
CA LEU A 53 -8.78 -4.94 14.79
C LEU A 53 -7.55 -4.07 14.60
N LEU A 54 -7.70 -2.73 14.53
CA LEU A 54 -6.60 -1.78 14.45
C LEU A 54 -5.69 -1.84 15.68
N LYS A 55 -6.23 -2.02 16.88
CA LYS A 55 -5.45 -2.18 18.12
C LYS A 55 -4.65 -3.49 18.15
N LYS A 56 -5.12 -4.55 17.46
CA LYS A 56 -4.42 -5.83 17.33
C LYS A 56 -3.47 -5.89 16.14
N SER A 57 -3.59 -4.96 15.20
CA SER A 57 -2.75 -4.90 14.02
C SER A 57 -1.44 -4.18 14.35
N SER A 58 -0.35 -4.63 13.76
CA SER A 58 0.94 -3.95 13.81
C SER A 58 0.98 -2.67 12.94
N LEU A 59 -0.15 -2.32 12.31
CA LEU A 59 -0.31 -1.16 11.45
C LEU A 59 -1.04 -0.04 12.21
N ASP A 60 -0.48 1.16 12.19
CA ASP A 60 -1.07 2.36 12.81
C ASP A 60 -2.25 2.92 11.98
N ALA A 61 -2.44 2.43 10.75
CA ALA A 61 -3.48 2.86 9.82
C ALA A 61 -3.99 1.68 8.98
N PRO A 62 -5.19 1.75 8.39
CA PRO A 62 -5.66 0.72 7.48
C PRO A 62 -4.80 0.67 6.22
N ALA A 63 -4.47 -0.54 5.77
CA ALA A 63 -3.87 -0.80 4.48
C ALA A 63 -4.99 -1.19 3.49
N PHE A 64 -4.96 -0.61 2.30
CA PHE A 64 -5.90 -0.93 1.23
C PHE A 64 -5.16 -1.70 0.15
N THR A 65 -5.70 -2.84 -0.24
CA THR A 65 -5.17 -3.66 -1.34
C THR A 65 -6.23 -3.86 -2.40
N ALA A 66 -5.82 -3.83 -3.65
CA ALA A 66 -6.65 -4.13 -4.80
C ALA A 66 -5.82 -4.95 -5.80
N ALA A 67 -6.46 -5.90 -6.47
CA ALA A 67 -5.86 -6.69 -7.54
C ALA A 67 -6.83 -6.71 -8.73
N ARG A 68 -6.29 -6.68 -9.96
CA ARG A 68 -7.12 -6.70 -11.16
C ARG A 68 -7.68 -8.09 -11.44
N ASP A 69 -6.87 -9.13 -11.30
CA ASP A 69 -7.23 -10.46 -11.80
C ASP A 69 -7.88 -11.32 -10.71
N SER A 70 -7.20 -11.58 -9.60
CA SER A 70 -7.74 -12.41 -8.53
C SER A 70 -7.11 -12.17 -7.17
N ILE A 71 -7.87 -12.47 -6.12
CA ILE A 71 -7.43 -12.53 -4.73
C ILE A 71 -7.79 -13.93 -4.23
N ILE A 72 -6.80 -14.67 -3.74
CA ILE A 72 -6.97 -16.02 -3.24
C ILE A 72 -6.56 -16.04 -1.76
N GLU A 73 -7.45 -16.49 -0.91
CA GLU A 73 -7.20 -16.68 0.52
C GLU A 73 -6.98 -18.18 0.80
N ASP A 74 -5.81 -18.52 1.34
CA ASP A 74 -5.45 -19.89 1.75
C ASP A 74 -5.34 -19.99 3.26
N PHE A 75 -6.37 -20.54 3.88
CA PHE A 75 -6.43 -20.84 5.31
C PHE A 75 -6.32 -22.34 5.60
N SER A 76 -5.93 -23.16 4.61
CA SER A 76 -5.73 -24.59 4.76
C SER A 76 -4.52 -24.91 5.65
N ASP A 77 -4.55 -26.02 6.35
CA ASP A 77 -3.43 -26.55 7.15
C ASP A 77 -2.80 -25.54 8.14
N GLY A 78 -3.62 -24.61 8.66
CA GLY A 78 -3.15 -23.56 9.57
C GLY A 78 -2.33 -22.46 8.92
N LYS A 79 -2.30 -22.38 7.60
CA LYS A 79 -1.79 -21.24 6.86
C LYS A 79 -2.74 -20.06 7.02
N GLN A 80 -2.23 -18.85 6.81
CA GLN A 80 -2.99 -17.61 6.78
C GLN A 80 -2.38 -16.71 5.71
N LEU A 81 -2.52 -17.14 4.45
CA LEU A 81 -1.90 -16.50 3.29
C LEU A 81 -2.97 -15.90 2.39
N ILE A 82 -2.71 -14.71 1.90
CA ILE A 82 -3.53 -14.04 0.90
C ILE A 82 -2.64 -13.76 -0.31
N TYR A 83 -3.05 -14.26 -1.47
CA TYR A 83 -2.37 -14.07 -2.74
C TYR A 83 -3.14 -13.08 -3.60
N TYR A 84 -2.44 -12.15 -4.20
CA TYR A 84 -2.99 -11.12 -5.08
C TYR A 84 -2.31 -11.25 -6.45
N TYR A 85 -3.11 -11.25 -7.51
CA TYR A 85 -2.64 -11.42 -8.88
C TYR A 85 -3.14 -10.28 -9.79
N GLY A 86 -2.25 -9.81 -10.66
CA GLY A 86 -2.51 -8.84 -11.74
C GLY A 86 -2.68 -7.40 -11.25
N ASP A 87 -1.76 -6.52 -11.63
CA ASP A 87 -1.76 -5.08 -11.32
C ASP A 87 -2.16 -4.78 -9.86
N VAL A 88 -1.54 -5.49 -8.94
CA VAL A 88 -1.84 -5.36 -7.52
C VAL A 88 -1.38 -3.99 -7.02
N THR A 89 -2.25 -3.31 -6.31
CA THR A 89 -1.93 -2.05 -5.63
C THR A 89 -2.16 -2.22 -4.14
N ALA A 90 -1.13 -1.94 -3.34
CA ALA A 90 -1.23 -1.84 -1.89
C ALA A 90 -0.92 -0.41 -1.45
N THR A 91 -1.80 0.18 -0.66
CA THR A 91 -1.66 1.56 -0.17
C THR A 91 -1.69 1.57 1.35
N TYR A 92 -0.69 2.21 1.95
CA TYR A 92 -0.58 2.39 3.38
C TYR A 92 -0.10 3.81 3.70
N GLY A 93 -0.97 4.67 4.19
CA GLY A 93 -0.66 6.08 4.39
C GLY A 93 -0.24 6.77 3.09
N ASN A 94 0.97 7.29 3.05
CA ASN A 94 1.57 7.92 1.87
C ASN A 94 2.46 6.98 1.04
N LEU A 95 2.45 5.70 1.35
CA LEU A 95 3.20 4.67 0.64
C LEU A 95 2.25 3.91 -0.28
N LYS A 96 2.60 3.81 -1.55
CA LYS A 96 1.91 3.01 -2.55
C LYS A 96 2.89 2.01 -3.13
N LEU A 97 2.53 0.73 -3.10
CA LEU A 97 3.27 -0.37 -3.73
C LEU A 97 2.40 -0.97 -4.83
N THR A 98 2.96 -1.11 -6.02
CA THR A 98 2.31 -1.79 -7.14
C THR A 98 3.18 -2.94 -7.61
N ALA A 99 2.58 -4.08 -8.00
CA ALA A 99 3.28 -5.23 -8.56
C ALA A 99 2.28 -6.17 -9.25
N ASP A 100 2.74 -7.06 -10.11
CA ASP A 100 1.87 -8.10 -10.72
C ASP A 100 1.49 -9.20 -9.74
N TYR A 101 2.34 -9.46 -8.75
CA TYR A 101 2.10 -10.48 -7.74
C TYR A 101 2.45 -9.96 -6.35
N MET A 102 1.54 -10.16 -5.41
CA MET A 102 1.79 -9.95 -3.98
C MET A 102 1.26 -11.13 -3.16
N GLU A 103 1.94 -11.41 -2.07
CA GLU A 103 1.56 -12.43 -1.08
C GLU A 103 1.66 -11.79 0.30
N TYR A 104 0.63 -11.97 1.10
CA TYR A 104 0.61 -11.48 2.49
C TYR A 104 0.36 -12.62 3.46
N ASP A 105 1.32 -12.84 4.35
CA ASP A 105 1.20 -13.78 5.46
C ASP A 105 0.68 -13.05 6.69
N LEU A 106 -0.58 -13.30 7.04
CA LEU A 106 -1.24 -12.71 8.20
C LEU A 106 -0.60 -13.14 9.52
N LYS A 107 -0.03 -14.36 9.58
CA LYS A 107 0.56 -14.92 10.80
C LYS A 107 1.90 -14.28 11.13
N THR A 108 2.72 -14.06 10.12
CA THR A 108 4.06 -13.45 10.28
C THR A 108 4.07 -11.96 9.98
N SER A 109 2.97 -11.42 9.43
CA SER A 109 2.82 -10.04 8.95
C SER A 109 3.89 -9.68 7.91
N ILE A 110 4.18 -10.61 7.00
CA ILE A 110 5.15 -10.41 5.92
C ILE A 110 4.40 -10.20 4.61
N LEU A 111 4.69 -9.08 3.95
CA LEU A 111 4.30 -8.83 2.57
C LEU A 111 5.47 -9.19 1.66
N TYR A 112 5.21 -10.00 0.64
CA TYR A 112 6.13 -10.29 -0.44
C TYR A 112 5.54 -9.80 -1.75
N ALA A 113 6.34 -9.12 -2.58
CA ALA A 113 5.92 -8.70 -3.90
C ALA A 113 7.02 -8.93 -4.93
N ARG A 114 6.62 -9.30 -6.14
CA ARG A 114 7.50 -9.54 -7.30
C ARG A 114 6.76 -9.32 -8.60
N GLY A 115 7.50 -9.18 -9.69
CA GLY A 115 6.96 -9.29 -11.03
C GLY A 115 6.64 -10.73 -11.42
N THR A 116 5.95 -10.91 -12.52
CA THR A 116 5.65 -12.20 -13.14
C THR A 116 6.42 -12.37 -14.43
N LYS A 117 6.77 -13.61 -14.76
CA LYS A 117 7.38 -13.92 -16.07
C LYS A 117 6.27 -14.11 -17.09
N ASP A 118 6.39 -13.43 -18.21
CA ASP A 118 5.53 -13.65 -19.34
C ASP A 118 5.89 -14.96 -20.10
N SER A 119 5.17 -15.26 -21.17
CA SER A 119 5.40 -16.44 -21.99
C SER A 119 6.78 -16.45 -22.68
N THR A 120 7.45 -15.31 -22.77
CA THR A 120 8.80 -15.15 -23.37
C THR A 120 9.90 -15.21 -22.30
N GLY A 121 9.53 -15.30 -21.01
CA GLY A 121 10.46 -15.31 -19.88
C GLY A 121 10.89 -13.93 -19.39
N VAL A 122 10.35 -12.87 -19.98
CA VAL A 122 10.60 -11.48 -19.54
C VAL A 122 9.79 -11.20 -18.26
N ILE A 123 10.42 -10.57 -17.28
CA ILE A 123 9.75 -10.18 -16.03
C ILE A 123 9.00 -8.87 -16.27
N THR A 124 7.68 -8.91 -16.12
CA THR A 124 6.78 -7.76 -16.21
C THR A 124 6.20 -7.43 -14.84
N GLY A 125 5.63 -6.23 -14.68
CA GLY A 125 4.96 -5.82 -13.46
C GLY A 125 5.84 -5.89 -12.22
N LYS A 126 7.12 -5.51 -12.36
CA LYS A 126 8.07 -5.41 -11.24
C LYS A 126 7.49 -4.52 -10.13
N PRO A 127 7.78 -4.82 -8.85
CA PRO A 127 7.33 -3.97 -7.76
C PRO A 127 7.84 -2.53 -7.91
N VAL A 128 6.92 -1.59 -7.81
CA VAL A 128 7.21 -0.15 -7.78
C VAL A 128 6.63 0.44 -6.51
N MET A 129 7.49 0.98 -5.67
CA MET A 129 7.09 1.66 -4.44
C MET A 129 7.23 3.16 -4.62
N THR A 130 6.14 3.88 -4.35
CA THR A 130 6.11 5.35 -4.36
C THR A 130 5.89 5.86 -2.94
N GLN A 131 6.74 6.76 -2.49
CA GLN A 131 6.62 7.41 -1.19
C GLN A 131 6.88 8.93 -1.33
N GLY A 132 5.84 9.72 -1.29
CA GLY A 132 5.93 11.15 -1.61
C GLY A 132 6.41 11.34 -3.06
N ASN A 133 7.51 12.06 -3.24
CA ASN A 133 8.10 12.33 -4.56
C ASN A 133 9.18 11.31 -4.97
N LYS A 134 9.40 10.25 -4.19
CA LYS A 134 10.39 9.22 -4.49
C LYS A 134 9.73 7.96 -5.02
N THR A 135 10.31 7.43 -6.10
CA THR A 135 9.91 6.15 -6.69
C THR A 135 11.08 5.19 -6.62
N TYR A 136 10.77 3.96 -6.24
CA TYR A 136 11.72 2.86 -6.11
C TYR A 136 11.21 1.70 -6.97
N GLU A 137 11.93 1.37 -8.01
CA GLU A 137 11.68 0.18 -8.81
C GLU A 137 12.50 -0.98 -8.26
N MET A 138 11.91 -2.16 -8.12
CA MET A 138 12.53 -3.30 -7.48
C MET A 138 12.22 -4.57 -8.25
N GLU A 139 13.08 -5.58 -8.13
CA GLU A 139 12.79 -6.91 -8.65
C GLU A 139 11.93 -7.73 -7.68
N GLU A 140 12.30 -7.66 -6.39
CA GLU A 140 11.55 -8.30 -5.31
C GLU A 140 11.61 -7.45 -4.04
N VAL A 141 10.54 -7.50 -3.25
CA VAL A 141 10.50 -6.90 -1.92
C VAL A 141 9.83 -7.84 -0.93
N ARG A 142 10.41 -7.94 0.27
CA ARG A 142 9.82 -8.55 1.46
C ARG A 142 9.80 -7.53 2.58
N TYR A 143 8.64 -7.21 3.07
CA TYR A 143 8.46 -6.28 4.18
C TYR A 143 7.78 -6.97 5.35
N ASN A 144 8.35 -6.86 6.52
CA ASN A 144 7.77 -7.38 7.76
C ASN A 144 7.22 -6.20 8.57
N PHE A 145 5.91 -6.16 8.74
CA PHE A 145 5.21 -5.08 9.44
C PHE A 145 5.47 -5.10 10.95
N ASN A 146 5.69 -6.28 11.56
CA ASN A 146 5.97 -6.37 13.00
C ASN A 146 7.33 -5.79 13.36
N THR A 147 8.35 -6.05 12.52
CA THR A 147 9.72 -5.60 12.77
C THR A 147 10.10 -4.33 12.02
N MET A 148 9.22 -3.82 11.15
CA MET A 148 9.45 -2.67 10.26
C MET A 148 10.73 -2.79 9.43
N LYS A 149 11.10 -4.02 9.04
CA LYS A 149 12.29 -4.31 8.24
C LYS A 149 11.85 -4.74 6.84
N ALA A 150 12.60 -4.26 5.83
CA ALA A 150 12.46 -4.77 4.48
C ALA A 150 13.76 -5.38 3.96
N ARG A 151 13.61 -6.36 3.08
CA ARG A 151 14.67 -6.86 2.19
C ARG A 151 14.21 -6.65 0.76
N ILE A 152 15.06 -5.99 -0.02
CA ILE A 152 14.77 -5.64 -1.40
C ILE A 152 15.92 -6.14 -2.27
N THR A 153 15.58 -6.69 -3.43
CA THR A 153 16.54 -7.17 -4.42
C THR A 153 16.47 -6.26 -5.65
N ASN A 154 17.62 -5.88 -6.17
CA ASN A 154 17.79 -5.09 -7.39
C ASN A 154 16.87 -3.85 -7.44
N MET A 155 17.14 -2.89 -6.56
CA MET A 155 16.41 -1.63 -6.50
C MET A 155 17.08 -0.58 -7.38
N VAL A 156 16.27 0.18 -8.10
CA VAL A 156 16.69 1.38 -8.83
C VAL A 156 15.90 2.57 -8.30
N THR A 157 16.58 3.65 -8.00
CA THR A 157 15.95 4.89 -7.54
C THR A 157 16.75 6.10 -7.97
N GLN A 158 16.04 7.19 -8.24
CA GLN A 158 16.70 8.47 -8.51
C GLN A 158 17.11 9.13 -7.21
N GLU A 159 18.38 9.47 -7.08
CA GLU A 159 18.93 10.15 -5.90
C GLU A 159 19.71 11.37 -6.33
N GLN A 160 19.18 12.57 -6.04
CA GLN A 160 19.73 13.85 -6.50
C GLN A 160 19.81 13.90 -8.04
N ASP A 161 21.01 14.11 -8.57
CA ASP A 161 21.28 14.25 -9.99
C ASP A 161 21.70 12.92 -10.65
N GLY A 162 21.57 11.80 -9.95
CA GLY A 162 22.00 10.49 -10.46
C GLY A 162 21.04 9.37 -10.08
N ILE A 163 21.36 8.19 -10.59
CA ILE A 163 20.59 6.96 -10.40
C ILE A 163 21.40 6.04 -9.50
N LEU A 164 20.76 5.56 -8.46
CA LEU A 164 21.34 4.59 -7.53
C LEU A 164 20.71 3.22 -7.77
N HIS A 165 21.53 2.29 -8.21
CA HIS A 165 21.20 0.87 -8.29
C HIS A 165 21.70 0.17 -7.04
N GLY A 166 20.91 -0.63 -6.39
CA GLY A 166 21.32 -1.45 -5.27
C GLY A 166 20.98 -2.91 -5.51
N GLN A 167 21.94 -3.81 -5.37
CA GLN A 167 21.68 -5.23 -5.57
C GLN A 167 20.97 -5.86 -4.38
N ASN A 168 21.48 -5.63 -3.17
CA ASN A 168 20.85 -6.13 -1.96
C ASN A 168 20.65 -4.98 -0.98
N ILE A 169 19.40 -4.75 -0.61
CA ILE A 169 19.01 -3.64 0.25
C ILE A 169 18.28 -4.18 1.46
N LYS A 170 18.64 -3.63 2.62
CA LYS A 170 17.94 -3.86 3.88
C LYS A 170 17.46 -2.53 4.45
N MET A 171 16.16 -2.37 4.60
CA MET A 171 15.60 -1.26 5.35
C MET A 171 15.46 -1.66 6.81
N MET A 172 15.85 -0.76 7.69
CA MET A 172 15.85 -0.94 9.14
C MET A 172 14.65 -0.20 9.77
N PRO A 173 14.27 -0.51 11.04
CA PRO A 173 13.14 0.14 11.71
C PRO A 173 13.30 1.66 11.86
N ASP A 174 14.53 2.15 11.95
CA ASP A 174 14.87 3.58 11.98
C ASP A 174 14.75 4.26 10.59
N ARG A 175 14.24 3.51 9.59
CA ARG A 175 14.14 3.90 8.18
C ARG A 175 15.48 4.14 7.51
N SER A 176 16.60 3.72 8.14
CA SER A 176 17.88 3.69 7.44
C SER A 176 17.90 2.54 6.42
N ILE A 177 18.57 2.77 5.30
CA ILE A 177 18.67 1.82 4.20
C ILE A 177 20.13 1.42 4.05
N ASN A 178 20.43 0.14 4.22
CA ASN A 178 21.75 -0.43 3.97
C ASN A 178 21.75 -1.04 2.58
N ILE A 179 22.71 -0.66 1.76
CA ILE A 179 22.87 -1.10 0.38
C ILE A 179 24.20 -1.83 0.28
N THR A 180 24.20 -3.00 -0.33
CA THR A 180 25.41 -3.72 -0.69
C THR A 180 25.47 -3.89 -2.20
N ARG A 181 26.65 -3.77 -2.77
CA ARG A 181 26.88 -3.79 -4.22
C ARG A 181 26.02 -2.74 -4.92
N GLY A 182 26.21 -1.49 -4.50
CA GLY A 182 25.56 -0.34 -5.14
C GLY A 182 26.33 0.12 -6.37
N LYS A 183 25.61 0.70 -7.35
CA LYS A 183 26.16 1.45 -8.47
C LYS A 183 25.51 2.83 -8.46
N TYR A 184 26.32 3.88 -8.48
CA TYR A 184 25.84 5.24 -8.62
C TYR A 184 26.29 5.79 -9.95
N THR A 185 25.37 6.26 -10.77
CA THR A 185 25.63 6.74 -12.13
C THR A 185 24.74 7.91 -12.48
N VAL A 186 25.14 8.70 -13.47
CA VAL A 186 24.28 9.71 -14.12
C VAL A 186 23.82 9.24 -15.51
N CYS A 187 24.16 8.00 -15.90
CA CYS A 187 23.69 7.37 -17.10
C CYS A 187 22.31 6.72 -16.85
N ASP A 188 21.31 7.04 -17.64
CA ASP A 188 19.93 6.53 -17.54
C ASP A 188 19.72 5.18 -18.28
N CYS A 189 20.81 4.55 -18.74
CA CYS A 189 20.75 3.24 -19.39
C CYS A 189 20.52 2.13 -18.37
N GLU A 190 19.81 1.07 -18.77
CA GLU A 190 19.62 -0.14 -17.96
C GLU A 190 20.96 -0.77 -17.55
N HIS A 191 21.95 -0.72 -18.47
CA HIS A 191 23.34 -1.11 -18.23
C HIS A 191 24.24 0.12 -18.38
N PRO A 192 24.53 0.84 -17.28
CA PRO A 192 25.32 2.07 -17.35
C PRO A 192 26.76 1.81 -17.76
N HIS A 193 27.25 2.55 -18.74
CA HIS A 193 28.63 2.44 -19.27
C HIS A 193 29.68 2.88 -18.26
N TYR A 194 29.31 3.74 -17.32
CA TYR A 194 30.18 4.19 -16.25
C TYR A 194 29.40 4.39 -14.97
N TYR A 195 30.00 3.99 -13.88
CA TYR A 195 29.40 4.11 -12.56
C TYR A 195 30.45 4.11 -11.45
N LEU A 196 30.08 4.67 -10.31
CA LEU A 196 30.80 4.51 -9.08
C LEU A 196 30.29 3.22 -8.38
N HIS A 197 31.14 2.20 -8.30
CA HIS A 197 30.78 1.00 -7.55
C HIS A 197 30.90 1.27 -6.06
N LEU A 198 29.82 1.02 -5.31
CA LEU A 198 29.76 1.16 -3.87
C LEU A 198 29.72 -0.23 -3.24
N THR A 199 30.78 -0.64 -2.56
CA THR A 199 30.80 -1.95 -1.88
C THR A 199 29.70 -2.04 -0.84
N ALA A 200 29.54 -0.99 -0.05
CA ALA A 200 28.47 -0.82 0.91
C ALA A 200 28.09 0.66 1.03
N ALA A 201 26.81 0.95 1.20
CA ALA A 201 26.33 2.28 1.48
C ALA A 201 25.20 2.23 2.52
N LYS A 202 25.08 3.30 3.30
CA LYS A 202 24.00 3.50 4.26
C LYS A 202 23.37 4.85 4.06
N VAL A 203 22.09 4.86 3.72
CA VAL A 203 21.27 6.06 3.66
C VAL A 203 20.60 6.26 5.02
N MET A 204 20.90 7.35 5.68
CA MET A 204 20.30 7.74 6.94
C MET A 204 19.28 8.85 6.71
N THR A 205 18.12 8.75 7.38
CA THR A 205 17.04 9.74 7.25
C THR A 205 16.96 10.68 8.45
N LYS A 206 17.52 10.29 9.57
CA LYS A 206 17.54 11.06 10.82
C LYS A 206 18.94 11.06 11.44
N PRO A 207 19.39 12.12 12.13
CA PRO A 207 18.76 13.44 12.33
C PRO A 207 18.78 14.31 11.08
N SER A 208 19.69 14.06 10.13
CA SER A 208 19.77 14.69 8.82
C SER A 208 19.90 13.63 7.74
N GLN A 209 19.30 13.84 6.58
CA GLN A 209 19.43 12.90 5.48
C GLN A 209 20.86 12.99 4.92
N LYS A 210 21.56 11.88 4.96
CA LYS A 210 22.90 11.74 4.40
C LYS A 210 23.14 10.30 3.95
N THR A 211 23.90 10.14 2.90
CA THR A 211 24.37 8.83 2.42
C THR A 211 25.84 8.69 2.77
N VAL A 212 26.17 7.67 3.53
CA VAL A 212 27.55 7.28 3.84
C VAL A 212 27.86 6.03 3.05
N PHE A 213 29.02 5.99 2.40
CA PHE A 213 29.43 4.79 1.67
C PHE A 213 30.84 4.35 2.11
N GLY A 214 31.04 3.02 2.03
CA GLY A 214 32.33 2.38 2.27
C GLY A 214 33.21 2.42 1.04
N PRO A 215 34.12 1.46 0.85
CA PRO A 215 35.00 1.49 -0.31
C PRO A 215 34.25 1.61 -1.62
N ALA A 216 34.65 2.59 -2.43
CA ALA A 216 34.05 2.87 -3.71
C ALA A 216 35.14 3.06 -4.76
N TYR A 217 34.90 2.60 -5.98
CA TYR A 217 35.79 2.73 -7.11
C TYR A 217 35.02 2.94 -8.41
N PRO A 218 35.55 3.77 -9.33
CA PRO A 218 34.91 3.96 -10.62
C PRO A 218 35.10 2.73 -11.51
N VAL A 219 34.06 2.45 -12.29
CA VAL A 219 34.01 1.41 -13.30
C VAL A 219 33.59 2.05 -14.61
N ILE A 220 34.30 1.75 -15.70
CA ILE A 220 34.01 2.22 -17.06
C ILE A 220 33.99 1.00 -17.96
N GLU A 221 32.90 0.82 -18.72
CA GLU A 221 32.70 -0.36 -19.60
C GLU A 221 33.02 -1.68 -18.87
N ASP A 222 32.46 -1.80 -17.62
CA ASP A 222 32.67 -2.93 -16.72
C ASP A 222 34.11 -3.20 -16.28
N VAL A 223 35.06 -2.32 -16.61
CA VAL A 223 36.44 -2.39 -16.18
C VAL A 223 36.64 -1.52 -14.92
N PRO A 224 36.99 -2.11 -13.76
CA PRO A 224 37.26 -1.34 -12.56
C PRO A 224 38.61 -0.60 -12.70
N LEU A 225 38.59 0.68 -12.35
CA LEU A 225 39.82 1.48 -12.33
C LEU A 225 40.58 1.23 -11.00
N PRO A 226 41.91 1.25 -11.02
CA PRO A 226 42.76 1.02 -9.84
C PRO A 226 42.80 2.24 -8.90
N ILE A 227 41.77 3.05 -8.87
CA ILE A 227 41.63 4.22 -8.01
C ILE A 227 40.38 3.99 -7.16
N GLY A 228 40.50 4.12 -5.85
CA GLY A 228 39.37 3.93 -4.94
C GLY A 228 39.34 4.95 -3.81
N LEU A 229 38.15 5.19 -3.31
CA LEU A 229 37.90 5.97 -2.11
C LEU A 229 37.61 4.99 -0.96
N PRO A 230 38.31 5.06 0.17
CA PRO A 230 38.07 4.13 1.28
C PRO A 230 36.68 4.34 1.92
N PHE A 231 36.22 5.58 1.99
CA PHE A 231 34.89 5.95 2.48
C PHE A 231 34.52 7.37 1.99
N GLY A 232 33.28 7.69 2.04
CA GLY A 232 32.78 9.03 1.74
C GLY A 232 31.36 9.25 2.24
N PHE A 233 30.87 10.47 2.12
CA PHE A 233 29.50 10.80 2.43
C PHE A 233 28.96 11.83 1.44
N ILE A 234 27.68 11.71 1.14
CA ILE A 234 26.95 12.66 0.30
C ILE A 234 25.92 13.33 1.21
N PRO A 235 26.11 14.62 1.57
CA PRO A 235 25.10 15.36 2.32
C PRO A 235 23.92 15.66 1.41
N LYS A 236 22.69 15.67 1.96
CA LYS A 236 21.55 16.19 1.23
C LYS A 236 21.74 17.69 1.05
N ARG A 237 21.68 18.18 -0.18
CA ARG A 237 21.52 19.61 -0.44
C ARG A 237 20.16 20.08 0.04
N PRO A 238 20.06 21.25 0.67
CA PRO A 238 18.82 21.81 1.16
C PRO A 238 17.82 22.09 0.05
#